data_806657dc71733d1efcb65f531c93ff86
#
_entry.id   806657dc71733d1efcb65f531c93ff86
#
_cell.length_a   1.000
_cell.length_b   1.000
_cell.length_c   1.000
_cell.angle_alpha   90.00
_cell.angle_beta   90.00
_cell.angle_gamma   90.00
#
_symmetry.space_group_name_H-M   'P 1'
#
loop_
_entity.id
_entity.type
_entity.pdbx_description
1 polymer ?
#
loop_
_entity_poly.entity_id
_entity_poly.type
_entity_poly.pdbx_seq_one_letter_code
_entity_poly.pdbx_strand_id
1 'polypeptide(L)'
;MATGEALLQLPFTVNKGEVAIMLEFVQQLVNGLSLGAIYALIALGYTMVYGIIMLINFAHGDIMMVGAFVGFYSITLLGTNIVMAMIFAMIACAVLGVVIEKVAYRPLRGSTRIAALITAIGMSLFLEYMTIFLLGPQQKVFPHSAFPLKEYNAMGLLITNKDIFIIVSAVVLMIILQYIIKMTKTGKAMRAVSVDREAAVLMGISVDKTISITFAIGSALAAAAGVMVGVYYNTINPLMGIIPGLKAFVAAVLGGIGIVPGAMVGGFVMGILETFVSGYGSSLYRDAVAFGVLILILLIKPTGLFGKDTGEKV
;
A
#
# COMPACT_ATOMS: atom_id res chain seq x y z
N MET A 1 -33.80 -15.17 -20.27
CA MET A 1 -34.29 -14.33 -21.38
C MET A 1 -35.26 -13.25 -20.88
N ALA A 2 -34.90 -12.45 -19.90
CA ALA A 2 -35.80 -11.40 -19.36
C ALA A 2 -35.05 -10.12 -18.94
N THR A 3 -33.86 -9.87 -19.47
CA THR A 3 -33.05 -8.68 -19.12
C THR A 3 -32.79 -7.71 -20.31
N GLY A 4 -33.37 -8.00 -21.48
CA GLY A 4 -33.19 -7.15 -22.68
C GLY A 4 -34.21 -6.02 -22.87
N GLU A 5 -35.36 -6.08 -22.20
CA GLU A 5 -36.47 -5.14 -22.46
C GLU A 5 -36.55 -3.93 -21.51
N ALA A 6 -35.85 -3.96 -20.37
CA ALA A 6 -35.91 -2.86 -19.41
C ALA A 6 -35.09 -1.61 -19.81
N LEU A 7 -34.21 -1.72 -20.82
CA LEU A 7 -33.40 -0.60 -21.33
C LEU A 7 -34.10 0.23 -22.41
N LEU A 8 -35.31 -0.12 -22.82
CA LEU A 8 -36.04 0.47 -23.94
C LEU A 8 -37.00 1.62 -23.57
N GLN A 9 -37.02 2.08 -22.31
CA GLN A 9 -37.95 3.15 -21.90
C GLN A 9 -37.28 4.40 -21.28
N LEU A 10 -36.04 4.68 -21.63
CA LEU A 10 -35.48 6.01 -21.32
C LEU A 10 -35.86 7.01 -22.44
N PRO A 11 -36.40 8.18 -22.09
CA PRO A 11 -36.89 9.16 -23.07
C PRO A 11 -35.80 9.95 -23.83
N PHE A 12 -34.53 9.56 -23.67
CA PHE A 12 -33.41 10.10 -24.44
C PHE A 12 -32.79 8.98 -25.26
N THR A 13 -32.67 9.19 -26.56
CA THR A 13 -31.88 8.34 -27.48
C THR A 13 -30.40 8.45 -27.12
N VAL A 14 -30.00 7.82 -26.00
CA VAL A 14 -28.57 7.73 -25.66
C VAL A 14 -27.91 6.85 -26.69
N ASN A 15 -26.94 7.41 -27.42
CA ASN A 15 -26.15 6.69 -28.41
C ASN A 15 -25.48 5.49 -27.78
N LYS A 16 -25.70 4.28 -28.28
CA LYS A 16 -25.10 3.03 -27.72
C LYS A 16 -23.58 3.14 -27.56
N GLY A 17 -22.90 3.90 -28.40
CA GLY A 17 -21.47 4.18 -28.27
C GLY A 17 -21.12 5.02 -27.03
N GLU A 18 -21.93 6.04 -26.72
CA GLU A 18 -21.70 6.88 -25.54
C GLU A 18 -21.89 6.12 -24.23
N VAL A 19 -22.90 5.24 -24.18
CA VAL A 19 -23.13 4.35 -23.01
C VAL A 19 -21.96 3.39 -22.82
N ALA A 20 -21.44 2.81 -23.90
CA ALA A 20 -20.29 1.90 -23.81
C ALA A 20 -19.04 2.59 -23.30
N ILE A 21 -18.72 3.81 -23.79
CA ILE A 21 -17.59 4.62 -23.33
C ILE A 21 -17.74 4.99 -21.84
N MET A 22 -18.95 5.38 -21.43
CA MET A 22 -19.22 5.72 -20.03
C MET A 22 -19.06 4.49 -19.11
N LEU A 23 -19.55 3.33 -19.53
CA LEU A 23 -19.40 2.10 -18.76
C LEU A 23 -17.93 1.69 -18.63
N GLU A 24 -17.16 1.80 -19.71
CA GLU A 24 -15.73 1.52 -19.69
C GLU A 24 -14.99 2.49 -18.74
N PHE A 25 -15.31 3.78 -18.78
CA PHE A 25 -14.74 4.78 -17.87
C PHE A 25 -15.02 4.42 -16.40
N VAL A 26 -16.26 4.10 -16.06
CA VAL A 26 -16.62 3.72 -14.69
C VAL A 26 -15.96 2.40 -14.28
N GLN A 27 -15.84 1.43 -15.20
CA GLN A 27 -15.12 0.18 -14.95
C GLN A 27 -13.64 0.44 -14.63
N GLN A 28 -12.97 1.30 -15.40
CA GLN A 28 -11.57 1.65 -15.13
C GLN A 28 -11.42 2.40 -13.81
N LEU A 29 -12.41 3.21 -13.43
CA LEU A 29 -12.42 3.86 -12.12
C LEU A 29 -12.53 2.85 -10.97
N VAL A 30 -13.40 1.85 -11.06
CA VAL A 30 -13.54 0.78 -10.05
C VAL A 30 -12.24 -0.02 -9.94
N ASN A 31 -11.65 -0.42 -11.08
CA ASN A 31 -10.38 -1.13 -11.11
C ASN A 31 -9.26 -0.28 -10.50
N GLY A 32 -9.25 1.02 -10.83
CA GLY A 32 -8.28 2.00 -10.28
C GLY A 32 -8.42 2.23 -8.78
N LEU A 33 -9.64 2.22 -8.27
CA LEU A 33 -9.89 2.30 -6.82
C LEU A 33 -9.38 1.05 -6.09
N SER A 34 -9.58 -0.14 -6.66
CA SER A 34 -9.06 -1.39 -6.09
C SER A 34 -7.54 -1.39 -6.04
N LEU A 35 -6.87 -1.05 -7.12
CA LEU A 35 -5.41 -0.96 -7.17
C LEU A 35 -4.89 0.18 -6.28
N GLY A 36 -5.56 1.32 -6.30
CA GLY A 36 -5.24 2.49 -5.48
C GLY A 36 -5.38 2.23 -3.98
N ALA A 37 -6.33 1.40 -3.57
CA ALA A 37 -6.50 0.97 -2.19
C ALA A 37 -5.28 0.18 -1.69
N ILE A 38 -4.73 -0.69 -2.53
CA ILE A 38 -3.49 -1.44 -2.25
C ILE A 38 -2.32 -0.46 -2.09
N TYR A 39 -2.11 0.42 -3.07
CA TYR A 39 -1.02 1.40 -3.01
C TYR A 39 -1.15 2.35 -1.82
N ALA A 40 -2.36 2.75 -1.47
CA ALA A 40 -2.60 3.59 -0.30
C ALA A 40 -2.18 2.91 1.01
N LEU A 41 -2.45 1.61 1.20
CA LEU A 41 -2.01 0.88 2.40
C LEU A 41 -0.48 0.79 2.50
N ILE A 42 0.20 0.50 1.40
CA ILE A 42 1.66 0.45 1.39
C ILE A 42 2.24 1.86 1.63
N ALA A 43 1.69 2.88 0.96
CA ALA A 43 2.10 4.28 1.10
C ALA A 43 1.90 4.81 2.53
N LEU A 44 0.86 4.34 3.22
CA LEU A 44 0.63 4.66 4.64
C LEU A 44 1.76 4.12 5.53
N GLY A 45 2.23 2.90 5.27
CA GLY A 45 3.36 2.33 6.00
C GLY A 45 4.64 3.14 5.79
N TYR A 46 4.96 3.52 4.55
CA TYR A 46 6.08 4.43 4.24
C TYR A 46 5.94 5.76 4.97
N THR A 47 4.78 6.38 4.86
CA THR A 47 4.50 7.69 5.42
C THR A 47 4.61 7.70 6.94
N MET A 48 4.14 6.65 7.62
CA MET A 48 4.23 6.55 9.08
C MET A 48 5.68 6.45 9.55
N VAL A 49 6.47 5.59 8.93
CA VAL A 49 7.87 5.40 9.30
C VAL A 49 8.66 6.67 9.01
N TYR A 50 8.52 7.23 7.80
CA TYR A 50 9.20 8.47 7.41
C TYR A 50 8.82 9.66 8.31
N GLY A 51 7.55 9.81 8.65
CA GLY A 51 7.07 10.91 9.49
C GLY A 51 7.67 10.94 10.90
N ILE A 52 8.25 9.84 11.37
CA ILE A 52 8.87 9.76 12.71
C ILE A 52 10.38 9.75 12.64
N ILE A 53 10.98 8.98 11.73
CA ILE A 53 12.45 8.82 11.69
C ILE A 53 13.13 9.60 10.59
N MET A 54 12.37 10.19 9.66
CA MET A 54 12.87 10.92 8.48
C MET A 54 13.81 10.08 7.59
N LEU A 55 13.65 8.76 7.61
CA LEU A 55 14.39 7.81 6.79
C LEU A 55 13.41 6.97 5.98
N ILE A 56 13.75 6.73 4.71
CA ILE A 56 12.97 5.89 3.81
C ILE A 56 13.35 4.43 4.06
N ASN A 57 12.33 3.58 4.28
CA ASN A 57 12.52 2.14 4.43
C ASN A 57 12.29 1.43 3.09
N PHE A 58 13.32 1.25 2.27
CA PHE A 58 13.18 0.55 0.98
C PHE A 58 12.78 -0.92 1.13
N ALA A 59 13.10 -1.58 2.26
CA ALA A 59 12.63 -2.94 2.54
C ALA A 59 11.11 -3.06 2.78
N HIS A 60 10.36 -1.95 2.78
CA HIS A 60 8.93 -1.97 3.06
C HIS A 60 8.11 -2.73 2.00
N GLY A 61 8.52 -2.64 0.72
CA GLY A 61 7.94 -3.45 -0.36
C GLY A 61 8.17 -4.95 -0.14
N ASP A 62 9.34 -5.32 0.37
CA ASP A 62 9.66 -6.74 0.63
C ASP A 62 8.99 -7.27 1.90
N ILE A 63 8.70 -6.42 2.88
CA ILE A 63 7.81 -6.78 3.98
C ILE A 63 6.40 -7.10 3.45
N MET A 64 5.90 -6.33 2.47
CA MET A 64 4.65 -6.65 1.76
C MET A 64 4.73 -8.02 1.09
N MET A 65 5.83 -8.31 0.38
CA MET A 65 6.09 -9.61 -0.26
C MET A 65 6.07 -10.74 0.78
N VAL A 66 6.80 -10.60 1.90
CA VAL A 66 6.77 -11.59 2.99
C VAL A 66 5.34 -11.79 3.51
N GLY A 67 4.58 -10.71 3.67
CA GLY A 67 3.16 -10.77 4.05
C GLY A 67 2.31 -11.59 3.08
N ALA A 68 2.53 -11.44 1.76
CA ALA A 68 1.85 -12.23 0.75
C ALA A 68 2.18 -13.73 0.87
N PHE A 69 3.45 -14.09 1.11
CA PHE A 69 3.85 -15.47 1.34
C PHE A 69 3.30 -16.05 2.64
N VAL A 70 3.30 -15.30 3.74
CA VAL A 70 2.69 -15.75 5.01
C VAL A 70 1.18 -16.00 4.80
N GLY A 71 0.48 -15.10 4.11
CA GLY A 71 -0.92 -15.28 3.76
C GLY A 71 -1.16 -16.51 2.90
N PHE A 72 -0.35 -16.71 1.85
CA PHE A 72 -0.39 -17.88 0.98
C PHE A 72 -0.23 -19.18 1.78
N TYR A 73 0.79 -19.29 2.62
CA TYR A 73 1.04 -20.49 3.40
C TYR A 73 0.00 -20.69 4.52
N SER A 74 -0.56 -19.63 5.09
CA SER A 74 -1.66 -19.73 6.04
C SER A 74 -2.90 -20.37 5.39
N ILE A 75 -3.18 -20.06 4.14
CA ILE A 75 -4.28 -20.69 3.39
C ILE A 75 -3.94 -22.13 3.01
N THR A 76 -2.76 -22.36 2.44
CA THR A 76 -2.41 -23.67 1.85
C THR A 76 -2.11 -24.73 2.90
N LEU A 77 -1.46 -24.37 4.02
CA LEU A 77 -1.06 -25.33 5.07
C LEU A 77 -2.06 -25.43 6.21
N LEU A 78 -2.69 -24.30 6.58
CA LEU A 78 -3.61 -24.25 7.74
C LEU A 78 -5.09 -24.26 7.31
N GLY A 79 -5.38 -24.18 6.01
CA GLY A 79 -6.75 -24.14 5.49
C GLY A 79 -7.56 -22.93 5.94
N THR A 80 -6.88 -21.81 6.29
CA THR A 80 -7.55 -20.61 6.80
C THR A 80 -8.29 -19.87 5.67
N ASN A 81 -9.33 -19.11 6.06
CA ASN A 81 -9.93 -18.17 5.12
C ASN A 81 -9.05 -16.93 4.92
N ILE A 82 -9.35 -16.14 3.88
CA ILE A 82 -8.52 -14.99 3.47
C ILE A 82 -8.37 -13.94 4.57
N VAL A 83 -9.39 -13.71 5.39
CA VAL A 83 -9.35 -12.71 6.48
C VAL A 83 -8.39 -13.17 7.59
N MET A 84 -8.45 -14.44 7.97
CA MET A 84 -7.52 -15.00 8.97
C MET A 84 -6.09 -15.04 8.43
N ALA A 85 -5.92 -15.39 7.16
CA ALA A 85 -4.62 -15.36 6.50
C ALA A 85 -4.01 -13.95 6.51
N MET A 86 -4.82 -12.91 6.25
CA MET A 86 -4.43 -11.51 6.34
C MET A 86 -4.02 -11.13 7.77
N ILE A 87 -4.77 -11.55 8.79
CA ILE A 87 -4.44 -11.29 10.19
C ILE A 87 -3.10 -11.97 10.57
N PHE A 88 -2.89 -13.22 10.20
CA PHE A 88 -1.62 -13.91 10.44
C PHE A 88 -0.45 -13.23 9.73
N ALA A 89 -0.63 -12.80 8.49
CA ALA A 89 0.36 -12.03 7.75
C ALA A 89 0.68 -10.71 8.46
N MET A 90 -0.33 -9.98 8.92
CA MET A 90 -0.16 -8.72 9.66
C MET A 90 0.63 -8.93 10.96
N ILE A 91 0.31 -9.96 11.74
CA ILE A 91 1.02 -10.27 13.00
C ILE A 91 2.47 -10.65 12.72
N ALA A 92 2.71 -11.56 11.78
CA ALA A 92 4.06 -12.02 11.44
C ALA A 92 4.93 -10.85 10.94
N CYS A 93 4.40 -10.01 10.04
CA CYS A 93 5.14 -8.87 9.52
C CYS A 93 5.26 -7.72 10.53
N ALA A 94 4.33 -7.56 11.48
CA ALA A 94 4.51 -6.64 12.60
C ALA A 94 5.75 -7.02 13.44
N VAL A 95 5.91 -8.31 13.75
CA VAL A 95 7.10 -8.82 14.44
C VAL A 95 8.36 -8.62 13.59
N LEU A 96 8.30 -8.98 12.30
CA LEU A 96 9.40 -8.78 11.35
C LEU A 96 9.82 -7.31 11.30
N GLY A 97 8.87 -6.37 11.21
CA GLY A 97 9.12 -4.94 11.19
C GLY A 97 9.85 -4.44 12.45
N VAL A 98 9.46 -4.94 13.63
CA VAL A 98 10.18 -4.64 14.89
C VAL A 98 11.59 -5.22 14.87
N VAL A 99 11.78 -6.42 14.34
CA VAL A 99 13.12 -7.03 14.21
C VAL A 99 14.00 -6.19 13.29
N ILE A 100 13.49 -5.83 12.11
CA ILE A 100 14.19 -4.97 11.14
C ILE A 100 14.55 -3.62 11.77
N GLU A 101 13.64 -3.00 12.49
CA GLU A 101 13.88 -1.74 13.19
C GLU A 101 15.03 -1.89 14.19
N LYS A 102 14.99 -2.90 15.05
CA LYS A 102 15.99 -3.11 16.09
C LYS A 102 17.37 -3.48 15.55
N VAL A 103 17.43 -4.30 14.51
CA VAL A 103 18.69 -4.84 13.98
C VAL A 103 19.32 -3.90 12.96
N ALA A 104 18.51 -3.34 12.05
CA ALA A 104 19.01 -2.57 10.93
C ALA A 104 18.93 -1.04 11.14
N TYR A 105 17.81 -0.53 11.65
CA TYR A 105 17.60 0.93 11.70
C TYR A 105 18.03 1.56 13.02
N ARG A 106 17.79 0.91 14.14
CA ARG A 106 18.11 1.44 15.48
C ARG A 106 19.59 1.76 15.66
N PRO A 107 20.54 0.88 15.27
CA PRO A 107 21.96 1.18 15.39
C PRO A 107 22.43 2.36 14.53
N LEU A 108 21.68 2.67 13.47
CA LEU A 108 22.05 3.70 12.49
C LEU A 108 21.36 5.05 12.70
N ARG A 109 20.58 5.23 13.75
CA ARG A 109 19.86 6.50 14.02
C ARG A 109 20.76 7.71 14.24
N GLY A 110 22.00 7.50 14.66
CA GLY A 110 23.02 8.54 14.80
C GLY A 110 24.02 8.61 13.65
N SER A 111 23.86 7.76 12.62
CA SER A 111 24.77 7.70 11.46
C SER A 111 24.30 8.61 10.33
N THR A 112 25.09 8.66 9.24
CA THR A 112 24.76 9.44 8.04
C THR A 112 23.52 8.90 7.35
N ARG A 113 22.77 9.78 6.65
CA ARG A 113 21.59 9.39 5.85
C ARG A 113 21.94 8.33 4.80
N ILE A 114 23.16 8.36 4.25
CA ILE A 114 23.65 7.40 3.26
C ILE A 114 23.79 6.00 3.89
N ALA A 115 24.34 5.88 5.10
CA ALA A 115 24.48 4.60 5.77
C ALA A 115 23.10 3.93 6.03
N ALA A 116 22.11 4.71 6.45
CA ALA A 116 20.75 4.23 6.63
C ALA A 116 20.10 3.79 5.30
N LEU A 117 20.35 4.54 4.21
CA LEU A 117 19.86 4.20 2.86
C LEU A 117 20.45 2.88 2.36
N ILE A 118 21.78 2.71 2.45
CA ILE A 118 22.47 1.49 2.02
C ILE A 118 21.98 0.28 2.84
N THR A 119 21.79 0.47 4.14
CA THR A 119 21.26 -0.60 5.01
C THR A 119 19.82 -0.97 4.65
N ALA A 120 18.99 0.01 4.29
CA ALA A 120 17.63 -0.25 3.82
C ALA A 120 17.62 -1.09 2.54
N ILE A 121 18.48 -0.76 1.58
CA ILE A 121 18.66 -1.54 0.34
C ILE A 121 19.21 -2.93 0.66
N GLY A 122 20.23 -3.02 1.52
CA GLY A 122 20.77 -4.32 1.95
C GLY A 122 19.73 -5.21 2.63
N MET A 123 18.84 -4.63 3.45
CA MET A 123 17.74 -5.36 4.09
C MET A 123 16.70 -5.82 3.07
N SER A 124 16.39 -5.00 2.08
CA SER A 124 15.52 -5.33 0.94
C SER A 124 16.05 -6.58 0.21
N LEU A 125 17.29 -6.52 -0.27
CA LEU A 125 17.95 -7.66 -0.93
C LEU A 125 18.02 -8.89 -0.03
N PHE A 126 18.30 -8.72 1.26
CA PHE A 126 18.31 -9.83 2.21
C PHE A 126 16.95 -10.53 2.29
N LEU A 127 15.85 -9.79 2.38
CA LEU A 127 14.50 -10.38 2.43
C LEU A 127 14.15 -11.10 1.12
N GLU A 128 14.48 -10.52 -0.04
CA GLU A 128 14.26 -11.13 -1.35
C GLU A 128 15.02 -12.47 -1.47
N TYR A 129 16.34 -12.43 -1.29
CA TYR A 129 17.16 -13.63 -1.44
C TYR A 129 16.92 -14.68 -0.36
N MET A 130 16.60 -14.26 0.87
CA MET A 130 16.17 -15.19 1.91
C MET A 130 14.86 -15.88 1.55
N THR A 131 13.91 -15.14 0.98
CA THR A 131 12.64 -15.73 0.50
C THR A 131 12.88 -16.69 -0.67
N ILE A 132 13.76 -16.34 -1.62
CA ILE A 132 14.16 -17.24 -2.71
C ILE A 132 14.83 -18.50 -2.15
N PHE A 133 15.72 -18.36 -1.18
CA PHE A 133 16.43 -19.50 -0.57
C PHE A 133 15.49 -20.44 0.16
N LEU A 134 14.55 -19.92 0.94
CA LEU A 134 13.64 -20.72 1.76
C LEU A 134 12.46 -21.29 0.97
N LEU A 135 11.91 -20.54 0.02
CA LEU A 135 10.63 -20.83 -0.62
C LEU A 135 10.73 -21.11 -2.13
N GLY A 136 11.94 -20.91 -2.70
CA GLY A 136 12.24 -21.07 -4.12
C GLY A 136 11.93 -19.81 -4.94
N PRO A 137 12.54 -19.67 -6.15
CA PRO A 137 12.39 -18.51 -7.01
C PRO A 137 11.09 -18.49 -7.81
N GLN A 138 10.33 -19.59 -7.79
CA GLN A 138 9.19 -19.77 -8.67
C GLN A 138 7.97 -18.95 -8.23
N GLN A 139 7.25 -18.45 -9.21
CA GLN A 139 5.94 -17.85 -9.01
C GLN A 139 4.94 -18.90 -8.50
N LYS A 140 4.12 -18.53 -7.51
CA LYS A 140 3.08 -19.38 -6.93
C LYS A 140 1.71 -18.80 -7.24
N VAL A 141 0.76 -19.66 -7.60
CA VAL A 141 -0.63 -19.25 -7.85
C VAL A 141 -1.32 -19.11 -6.51
N PHE A 142 -1.95 -17.96 -6.27
CA PHE A 142 -2.69 -17.72 -5.03
C PHE A 142 -3.95 -18.59 -4.97
N PRO A 143 -4.26 -19.24 -3.82
CA PRO A 143 -5.32 -20.25 -3.74
C PRO A 143 -6.72 -19.68 -3.96
N HIS A 144 -7.37 -20.08 -5.05
CA HIS A 144 -8.77 -19.71 -5.32
C HIS A 144 -9.77 -20.29 -4.32
N SER A 145 -9.41 -21.39 -3.65
CA SER A 145 -10.27 -22.05 -2.66
C SER A 145 -10.60 -21.16 -1.46
N ALA A 146 -9.67 -20.30 -1.06
CA ALA A 146 -9.85 -19.37 0.06
C ALA A 146 -10.70 -18.14 -0.30
N PHE A 147 -10.84 -17.86 -1.60
CA PHE A 147 -11.59 -16.72 -2.10
C PHE A 147 -12.21 -17.05 -3.47
N PRO A 148 -13.33 -17.79 -3.50
CA PRO A 148 -13.99 -18.13 -4.75
C PRO A 148 -14.50 -16.86 -5.43
N LEU A 149 -14.07 -16.64 -6.68
CA LEU A 149 -14.45 -15.48 -7.47
C LEU A 149 -15.95 -15.51 -7.77
N LYS A 150 -16.64 -14.44 -7.43
CA LYS A 150 -18.01 -14.16 -7.83
C LYS A 150 -18.02 -12.84 -8.58
N GLU A 151 -18.67 -12.86 -9.73
CA GLU A 151 -18.86 -11.69 -10.57
C GLU A 151 -20.27 -11.17 -10.42
N TYR A 152 -20.39 -9.89 -10.14
CA TYR A 152 -21.64 -9.18 -10.05
C TYR A 152 -21.76 -8.25 -11.26
N ASN A 153 -22.74 -8.49 -12.10
CA ASN A 153 -23.04 -7.60 -13.22
C ASN A 153 -24.11 -6.59 -12.78
N ALA A 154 -23.69 -5.37 -12.51
CA ALA A 154 -24.58 -4.27 -12.15
C ALA A 154 -24.62 -3.25 -13.31
N MET A 155 -25.70 -3.20 -14.06
CA MET A 155 -25.92 -2.25 -15.19
C MET A 155 -24.79 -2.27 -16.24
N GLY A 156 -24.16 -3.45 -16.50
CA GLY A 156 -23.07 -3.56 -17.46
C GLY A 156 -21.67 -3.39 -16.85
N LEU A 157 -21.55 -3.10 -15.55
CA LEU A 157 -20.30 -3.07 -14.81
C LEU A 157 -20.00 -4.44 -14.21
N LEU A 158 -18.79 -4.91 -14.41
CA LEU A 158 -18.30 -6.16 -13.81
C LEU A 158 -17.57 -5.84 -12.51
N ILE A 159 -18.26 -6.01 -11.39
CA ILE A 159 -17.68 -5.86 -10.06
C ILE A 159 -17.44 -7.25 -9.50
N THR A 160 -16.19 -7.54 -9.12
CA THR A 160 -15.85 -8.83 -8.51
C THR A 160 -15.84 -8.71 -6.98
N ASN A 161 -16.11 -9.82 -6.31
CA ASN A 161 -16.01 -9.87 -4.85
C ASN A 161 -14.57 -9.53 -4.36
N LYS A 162 -13.54 -9.79 -5.18
CA LYS A 162 -12.15 -9.38 -4.85
C LYS A 162 -12.01 -7.86 -4.76
N ASP A 163 -12.64 -7.09 -5.68
CA ASP A 163 -12.60 -5.63 -5.66
C ASP A 163 -13.27 -5.09 -4.40
N ILE A 164 -14.43 -5.65 -4.06
CA ILE A 164 -15.16 -5.31 -2.83
C ILE A 164 -14.30 -5.62 -1.60
N PHE A 165 -13.70 -6.82 -1.54
CA PHE A 165 -12.83 -7.23 -0.43
C PHE A 165 -11.63 -6.28 -0.28
N ILE A 166 -10.93 -5.96 -1.36
CA ILE A 166 -9.75 -5.08 -1.34
C ILE A 166 -10.15 -3.68 -0.85
N ILE A 167 -11.17 -3.07 -1.45
CA ILE A 167 -11.58 -1.70 -1.10
C ILE A 167 -12.09 -1.65 0.34
N VAL A 168 -12.98 -2.56 0.74
CA VAL A 168 -13.55 -2.58 2.10
C VAL A 168 -12.47 -2.82 3.15
N SER A 169 -11.60 -3.81 2.95
CA SER A 169 -10.52 -4.11 3.89
C SER A 169 -9.53 -2.94 3.99
N ALA A 170 -9.18 -2.32 2.87
CA ALA A 170 -8.30 -1.16 2.87
C ALA A 170 -8.92 0.03 3.63
N VAL A 171 -10.18 0.36 3.36
CA VAL A 171 -10.89 1.45 4.04
C VAL A 171 -10.99 1.17 5.54
N VAL A 172 -11.32 -0.06 5.95
CA VAL A 172 -11.37 -0.45 7.37
C VAL A 172 -10.00 -0.28 8.03
N LEU A 173 -8.92 -0.76 7.40
CA LEU A 173 -7.57 -0.61 7.93
C LEU A 173 -7.13 0.87 7.99
N MET A 174 -7.49 1.68 7.02
CA MET A 174 -7.23 3.12 7.01
C MET A 174 -7.97 3.83 8.16
N ILE A 175 -9.23 3.47 8.42
CA ILE A 175 -10.02 4.02 9.54
C ILE A 175 -9.39 3.62 10.88
N ILE A 176 -9.02 2.34 11.04
CA ILE A 176 -8.35 1.84 12.25
C ILE A 176 -7.03 2.59 12.46
N LEU A 177 -6.23 2.75 11.43
CA LEU A 177 -4.97 3.49 11.51
C LEU A 177 -5.20 4.94 11.94
N GLN A 178 -6.16 5.61 11.31
CA GLN A 178 -6.49 7.01 11.63
C GLN A 178 -6.98 7.15 13.09
N TYR A 179 -7.76 6.18 13.57
CA TYR A 179 -8.17 6.11 14.97
C TYR A 179 -6.97 5.93 15.89
N ILE A 180 -6.05 5.00 15.58
CA ILE A 180 -4.83 4.78 16.37
C ILE A 180 -4.02 6.08 16.46
N ILE A 181 -3.78 6.75 15.33
CA ILE A 181 -2.96 7.96 15.29
C ILE A 181 -3.61 9.13 16.02
N LYS A 182 -4.93 9.36 15.84
CA LYS A 182 -5.59 10.55 16.39
C LYS A 182 -6.01 10.38 17.85
N MET A 183 -6.50 9.20 18.23
CA MET A 183 -7.24 9.02 19.48
C MET A 183 -6.46 8.27 20.56
N THR A 184 -5.44 7.46 20.20
CA THR A 184 -4.74 6.63 21.20
C THR A 184 -3.52 7.35 21.82
N LYS A 185 -3.08 6.82 22.99
CA LYS A 185 -1.83 7.26 23.64
C LYS A 185 -0.61 7.03 22.73
N THR A 186 -0.59 5.92 22.02
CA THR A 186 0.46 5.58 21.04
C THR A 186 0.52 6.60 19.91
N GLY A 187 -0.62 6.99 19.36
CA GLY A 187 -0.67 8.01 18.31
C GLY A 187 -0.24 9.40 18.81
N LYS A 188 -0.58 9.76 20.07
CA LYS A 188 -0.07 11.00 20.70
C LYS A 188 1.47 10.95 20.83
N ALA A 189 2.03 9.82 21.26
CA ALA A 189 3.47 9.62 21.35
C ALA A 189 4.15 9.72 19.97
N MET A 190 3.56 9.10 18.95
CA MET A 190 4.06 9.18 17.56
C MET A 190 4.14 10.64 17.09
N ARG A 191 3.07 11.42 17.28
CA ARG A 191 3.05 12.83 16.88
C ARG A 191 4.04 13.69 17.69
N ALA A 192 4.20 13.44 19.00
CA ALA A 192 5.17 14.15 19.80
C ALA A 192 6.60 13.89 19.31
N VAL A 193 6.96 12.61 19.10
CA VAL A 193 8.28 12.20 18.60
C VAL A 193 8.57 12.72 17.19
N SER A 194 7.54 12.87 16.34
CA SER A 194 7.70 13.40 14.98
C SER A 194 7.99 14.91 14.95
N VAL A 195 7.57 15.65 15.96
CA VAL A 195 7.80 17.09 16.07
C VAL A 195 9.16 17.38 16.72
N ASP A 196 9.40 16.80 17.90
CA ASP A 196 10.64 16.98 18.64
C ASP A 196 10.93 15.76 19.52
N ARG A 197 12.03 15.06 19.22
CA ARG A 197 12.43 13.84 19.94
C ARG A 197 12.95 14.15 21.34
N GLU A 198 13.70 15.23 21.49
CA GLU A 198 14.31 15.61 22.77
C GLU A 198 13.24 16.08 23.74
N ALA A 199 12.35 16.94 23.29
CA ALA A 199 11.19 17.36 24.07
C ALA A 199 10.29 16.19 24.46
N ALA A 200 10.07 15.22 23.56
CA ALA A 200 9.29 14.02 23.84
C ALA A 200 9.92 13.17 24.96
N VAL A 201 11.25 13.03 24.97
CA VAL A 201 11.98 12.31 26.05
C VAL A 201 11.80 13.04 27.38
N LEU A 202 11.92 14.37 27.41
CA LEU A 202 11.71 15.16 28.63
C LEU A 202 10.29 15.02 29.20
N MET A 203 9.30 14.78 28.33
CA MET A 203 7.92 14.49 28.71
C MET A 203 7.66 13.01 29.07
N GLY A 204 8.72 12.19 29.20
CA GLY A 204 8.63 10.78 29.59
C GLY A 204 8.19 9.83 28.47
N ILE A 205 8.22 10.26 27.20
CA ILE A 205 7.88 9.40 26.06
C ILE A 205 9.10 8.59 25.66
N SER A 206 8.95 7.26 25.63
CA SER A 206 9.98 6.37 25.10
C SER A 206 10.03 6.42 23.57
N VAL A 207 11.01 7.14 23.03
CA VAL A 207 11.21 7.30 21.57
C VAL A 207 11.43 5.95 20.91
N ASP A 208 12.27 5.10 21.48
CA ASP A 208 12.56 3.77 20.94
C ASP A 208 11.31 2.89 20.81
N LYS A 209 10.51 2.83 21.88
CA LYS A 209 9.26 2.06 21.88
C LYS A 209 8.26 2.62 20.84
N THR A 210 8.18 3.94 20.73
CA THR A 210 7.30 4.60 19.77
C THR A 210 7.69 4.28 18.33
N ILE A 211 8.99 4.29 18.01
CA ILE A 211 9.49 3.95 16.68
C ILE A 211 9.23 2.46 16.39
N SER A 212 9.55 1.54 17.32
CA SER A 212 9.30 0.11 17.13
C SER A 212 7.82 -0.19 16.87
N ILE A 213 6.90 0.46 17.60
CA ILE A 213 5.45 0.31 17.37
C ILE A 213 5.05 0.86 15.98
N THR A 214 5.66 1.95 15.54
CA THR A 214 5.41 2.53 14.21
C THR A 214 5.82 1.55 13.10
N PHE A 215 7.00 0.93 13.24
CA PHE A 215 7.44 -0.12 12.31
C PHE A 215 6.49 -1.32 12.32
N ALA A 216 6.04 -1.76 13.50
CA ALA A 216 5.06 -2.85 13.61
C ALA A 216 3.77 -2.55 12.86
N ILE A 217 3.18 -1.36 13.07
CA ILE A 217 1.93 -0.96 12.40
C ILE A 217 2.14 -0.82 10.90
N GLY A 218 3.20 -0.13 10.48
CA GLY A 218 3.52 0.03 9.05
C GLY A 218 3.71 -1.31 8.35
N SER A 219 4.47 -2.23 8.96
CA SER A 219 4.71 -3.58 8.44
C SER A 219 3.45 -4.44 8.41
N ALA A 220 2.56 -4.29 9.39
CA ALA A 220 1.25 -4.95 9.38
C ALA A 220 0.39 -4.48 8.19
N LEU A 221 0.35 -3.17 7.92
CA LEU A 221 -0.38 -2.63 6.76
C LEU A 221 0.23 -3.10 5.43
N ALA A 222 1.56 -3.14 5.33
CA ALA A 222 2.24 -3.69 4.17
C ALA A 222 1.86 -5.16 3.94
N ALA A 223 1.81 -5.97 5.00
CA ALA A 223 1.42 -7.38 4.91
C ALA A 223 -0.02 -7.55 4.45
N ALA A 224 -0.95 -6.75 4.96
CA ALA A 224 -2.34 -6.74 4.48
C ALA A 224 -2.41 -6.42 2.98
N ALA A 225 -1.68 -5.39 2.54
CA ALA A 225 -1.56 -5.06 1.12
C ALA A 225 -0.94 -6.20 0.32
N GLY A 226 0.05 -6.92 0.87
CA GLY A 226 0.67 -8.08 0.22
C GLY A 226 -0.33 -9.22 -0.05
N VAL A 227 -1.17 -9.54 0.92
CA VAL A 227 -2.26 -10.52 0.73
C VAL A 227 -3.23 -10.04 -0.34
N MET A 228 -3.59 -8.73 -0.33
CA MET A 228 -4.47 -8.15 -1.35
C MET A 228 -3.86 -8.17 -2.75
N VAL A 229 -2.53 -7.94 -2.89
CA VAL A 229 -1.79 -8.08 -4.15
C VAL A 229 -1.88 -9.52 -4.65
N GLY A 230 -1.70 -10.52 -3.76
CA GLY A 230 -1.86 -11.93 -4.09
C GLY A 230 -3.25 -12.27 -4.62
N VAL A 231 -4.31 -11.71 -4.01
CA VAL A 231 -5.71 -11.86 -4.47
C VAL A 231 -5.95 -11.11 -5.79
N TYR A 232 -5.39 -9.90 -5.93
CA TYR A 232 -5.62 -9.05 -7.11
C TYR A 232 -5.00 -9.65 -8.38
N TYR A 233 -3.73 -10.07 -8.30
CA TYR A 233 -2.99 -10.65 -9.43
C TYR A 233 -3.08 -12.17 -9.52
N ASN A 234 -3.71 -12.84 -8.55
CA ASN A 234 -3.76 -14.31 -8.43
C ASN A 234 -2.40 -15.00 -8.36
N THR A 235 -1.34 -14.27 -8.15
CA THR A 235 0.04 -14.78 -8.15
C THR A 235 0.90 -14.05 -7.15
N ILE A 236 1.89 -14.76 -6.60
CA ILE A 236 2.93 -14.20 -5.77
C ILE A 236 4.30 -14.70 -6.24
N ASN A 237 5.32 -13.86 -6.12
CA ASN A 237 6.71 -14.23 -6.39
C ASN A 237 7.66 -13.49 -5.45
N PRO A 238 8.89 -13.98 -5.23
CA PRO A 238 9.83 -13.38 -4.27
C PRO A 238 10.30 -11.96 -4.59
N LEU A 239 10.12 -11.50 -5.83
CA LEU A 239 10.51 -10.15 -6.26
C LEU A 239 9.31 -9.21 -6.41
N MET A 240 8.11 -9.65 -6.02
CA MET A 240 6.88 -8.88 -6.18
C MET A 240 6.84 -7.59 -5.33
N GLY A 241 7.74 -7.44 -4.36
CA GLY A 241 7.83 -6.26 -3.51
C GLY A 241 8.39 -5.02 -4.19
N ILE A 242 9.27 -5.19 -5.19
CA ILE A 242 10.06 -4.12 -5.80
C ILE A 242 9.16 -3.07 -6.46
N ILE A 243 8.44 -3.44 -7.51
CA ILE A 243 7.67 -2.47 -8.32
C ILE A 243 6.49 -1.86 -7.55
N PRO A 244 5.61 -2.64 -6.90
CA PRO A 244 4.54 -2.06 -6.08
C PRO A 244 5.07 -1.24 -4.90
N GLY A 245 6.19 -1.64 -4.30
CA GLY A 245 6.86 -0.86 -3.25
C GLY A 245 7.32 0.51 -3.76
N LEU A 246 8.01 0.57 -4.90
CA LEU A 246 8.42 1.83 -5.51
C LEU A 246 7.22 2.71 -5.90
N LYS A 247 6.17 2.15 -6.50
CA LYS A 247 4.95 2.90 -6.85
C LYS A 247 4.22 3.44 -5.63
N ALA A 248 4.16 2.67 -4.55
CA ALA A 248 3.58 3.14 -3.31
C ALA A 248 4.44 4.24 -2.65
N PHE A 249 5.76 4.18 -2.80
CA PHE A 249 6.63 5.29 -2.41
C PHE A 249 6.33 6.54 -3.24
N VAL A 250 6.17 6.41 -4.56
CA VAL A 250 5.71 7.51 -5.43
C VAL A 250 4.38 8.09 -4.94
N ALA A 251 3.43 7.21 -4.60
CA ALA A 251 2.13 7.62 -4.05
C ALA A 251 2.27 8.39 -2.72
N ALA A 252 3.17 7.94 -1.83
CA ALA A 252 3.45 8.63 -0.58
C ALA A 252 4.06 10.03 -0.81
N VAL A 253 5.01 10.15 -1.77
CA VAL A 253 5.60 11.44 -2.17
C VAL A 253 4.57 12.35 -2.82
N LEU A 254 3.78 11.82 -3.76
CA LEU A 254 2.68 12.55 -4.41
C LEU A 254 1.70 13.14 -3.38
N GLY A 255 1.31 12.33 -2.41
CA GLY A 255 0.41 12.77 -1.34
C GLY A 255 1.02 13.76 -0.37
N GLY A 256 2.34 13.72 -0.19
CA GLY A 256 3.11 14.43 0.83
C GLY A 256 3.59 13.46 1.90
N ILE A 257 4.84 13.01 1.76
CA ILE A 257 5.42 12.01 2.65
C ILE A 257 5.43 12.51 4.11
N GLY A 258 5.02 11.67 5.05
CA GLY A 258 4.82 12.03 6.46
C GLY A 258 3.39 12.48 6.79
N ILE A 259 2.52 12.68 5.79
CA ILE A 259 1.12 13.12 5.98
C ILE A 259 0.19 11.96 5.63
N VAL A 260 -0.41 11.35 6.67
CA VAL A 260 -1.25 10.15 6.51
C VAL A 260 -2.42 10.35 5.53
N PRO A 261 -3.26 11.40 5.62
CA PRO A 261 -4.31 11.62 4.62
C PRO A 261 -3.77 11.85 3.21
N GLY A 262 -2.60 12.49 3.09
CA GLY A 262 -1.93 12.71 1.81
C GLY A 262 -1.54 11.40 1.14
N ALA A 263 -0.90 10.49 1.86
CA ALA A 263 -0.51 9.18 1.34
C ALA A 263 -1.72 8.33 0.89
N MET A 264 -2.85 8.44 1.60
CA MET A 264 -4.10 7.78 1.19
C MET A 264 -4.56 8.28 -0.19
N VAL A 265 -4.68 9.60 -0.34
CA VAL A 265 -5.09 10.22 -1.60
C VAL A 265 -4.09 9.93 -2.70
N GLY A 266 -2.78 10.04 -2.41
CA GLY A 266 -1.72 9.71 -3.35
C GLY A 266 -1.81 8.27 -3.87
N GLY A 267 -2.12 7.31 -2.99
CA GLY A 267 -2.33 5.90 -3.36
C GLY A 267 -3.51 5.72 -4.32
N PHE A 268 -4.66 6.32 -4.02
CA PHE A 268 -5.82 6.26 -4.91
C PHE A 268 -5.57 6.94 -6.24
N VAL A 269 -4.95 8.12 -6.25
CA VAL A 269 -4.60 8.83 -7.49
C VAL A 269 -3.67 7.99 -8.35
N MET A 270 -2.63 7.38 -7.76
CA MET A 270 -1.70 6.51 -8.49
C MET A 270 -2.40 5.28 -9.08
N GLY A 271 -3.27 4.61 -8.31
CA GLY A 271 -4.00 3.45 -8.81
C GLY A 271 -4.95 3.80 -9.96
N ILE A 272 -5.67 4.92 -9.86
CA ILE A 272 -6.55 5.42 -10.92
C ILE A 272 -5.73 5.75 -12.17
N LEU A 273 -4.66 6.54 -12.05
CA LEU A 273 -3.80 6.91 -13.18
C LEU A 273 -3.24 5.68 -13.90
N GLU A 274 -2.71 4.73 -13.14
CA GLU A 274 -2.15 3.50 -13.70
C GLU A 274 -3.19 2.68 -14.47
N THR A 275 -4.41 2.59 -13.94
CA THR A 275 -5.49 1.83 -14.57
C THR A 275 -5.99 2.52 -15.83
N PHE A 276 -6.11 3.85 -15.83
CA PHE A 276 -6.51 4.61 -17.03
C PHE A 276 -5.45 4.51 -18.13
N VAL A 277 -4.17 4.61 -17.80
CA VAL A 277 -3.07 4.42 -18.76
C VAL A 277 -3.08 3.01 -19.35
N SER A 278 -3.37 2.02 -18.54
CA SER A 278 -3.47 0.63 -18.99
C SER A 278 -4.70 0.36 -19.85
N GLY A 279 -5.83 0.98 -19.55
CA GLY A 279 -7.10 0.78 -20.25
C GLY A 279 -7.21 1.56 -21.55
N TYR A 280 -6.81 2.82 -21.57
CA TYR A 280 -6.94 3.69 -22.75
C TYR A 280 -5.65 3.82 -23.57
N GLY A 281 -4.51 3.43 -23.00
CA GLY A 281 -3.22 3.48 -23.68
C GLY A 281 -2.64 2.08 -23.90
N SER A 282 -1.48 1.85 -23.29
CA SER A 282 -0.85 0.54 -23.29
C SER A 282 -0.33 0.21 -21.88
N SER A 283 -0.48 -1.05 -21.48
CA SER A 283 0.04 -1.55 -20.22
C SER A 283 1.57 -1.40 -20.08
N LEU A 284 2.28 -1.24 -21.20
CA LEU A 284 3.73 -0.99 -21.23
C LEU A 284 4.09 0.39 -20.64
N TYR A 285 3.22 1.38 -20.73
CA TYR A 285 3.47 2.73 -20.20
C TYR A 285 3.07 2.90 -18.73
N ARG A 286 2.51 1.87 -18.11
CA ARG A 286 2.04 1.87 -16.73
C ARG A 286 3.12 2.36 -15.76
N ASP A 287 4.32 1.78 -15.83
CA ASP A 287 5.43 2.13 -14.95
C ASP A 287 6.05 3.49 -15.33
N ALA A 288 6.16 3.77 -16.62
CA ALA A 288 6.68 5.05 -17.10
C ALA A 288 5.83 6.24 -16.60
N VAL A 289 4.49 6.11 -16.59
CA VAL A 289 3.61 7.15 -16.09
C VAL A 289 3.74 7.28 -14.57
N ALA A 290 3.82 6.18 -13.83
CA ALA A 290 4.00 6.21 -12.38
C ALA A 290 5.27 7.00 -12.00
N PHE A 291 6.41 6.69 -12.63
CA PHE A 291 7.68 7.41 -12.36
C PHE A 291 7.69 8.81 -12.99
N GLY A 292 7.01 9.03 -14.12
CA GLY A 292 6.80 10.36 -14.69
C GLY A 292 6.06 11.30 -13.72
N VAL A 293 5.03 10.80 -13.05
CA VAL A 293 4.29 11.55 -12.01
C VAL A 293 5.23 11.90 -10.84
N LEU A 294 6.12 10.99 -10.43
CA LEU A 294 7.12 11.29 -9.40
C LEU A 294 8.00 12.46 -9.81
N ILE A 295 8.55 12.42 -11.02
CA ILE A 295 9.42 13.49 -11.53
C ILE A 295 8.65 14.82 -11.56
N LEU A 296 7.43 14.82 -12.11
CA LEU A 296 6.61 16.03 -12.21
C LEU A 296 6.29 16.63 -10.83
N ILE A 297 5.91 15.80 -9.84
CA ILE A 297 5.58 16.32 -8.50
C ILE A 297 6.82 16.88 -7.81
N LEU A 298 7.98 16.24 -7.95
CA LEU A 298 9.23 16.72 -7.37
C LEU A 298 9.69 18.04 -8.00
N LEU A 299 9.41 18.26 -9.30
CA LEU A 299 9.75 19.50 -9.98
C LEU A 299 8.78 20.66 -9.66
N ILE A 300 7.48 20.38 -9.55
CA ILE A 300 6.45 21.41 -9.39
C ILE A 300 6.17 21.70 -7.91
N LYS A 301 6.02 20.63 -7.09
CA LYS A 301 5.68 20.73 -5.67
C LYS A 301 6.36 19.62 -4.87
N PRO A 302 7.66 19.77 -4.53
CA PRO A 302 8.45 18.72 -3.87
C PRO A 302 7.90 18.31 -2.50
N THR A 303 7.06 19.14 -1.87
CA THR A 303 6.37 18.82 -0.61
C THR A 303 5.17 17.89 -0.79
N GLY A 304 4.74 17.59 -2.03
CA GLY A 304 3.56 16.81 -2.34
C GLY A 304 2.26 17.63 -2.25
N LEU A 305 1.13 17.00 -2.62
CA LEU A 305 -0.17 17.68 -2.73
C LEU A 305 -0.63 18.31 -1.41
N PHE A 306 -0.43 17.61 -0.29
CA PHE A 306 -0.84 18.03 1.06
C PHE A 306 0.32 18.58 1.90
N GLY A 307 1.55 18.57 1.39
CA GLY A 307 2.71 19.12 2.08
C GLY A 307 2.58 20.62 2.30
N LYS A 308 3.03 21.07 3.47
CA LYS A 308 3.16 22.48 3.78
C LYS A 308 4.59 22.91 3.52
N ASP A 309 4.79 24.03 2.86
CA ASP A 309 6.09 24.67 2.79
C ASP A 309 6.46 25.18 4.20
N THR A 310 7.17 24.35 4.94
CA THR A 310 7.93 24.83 6.08
C THR A 310 9.15 25.50 5.51
N GLY A 311 9.04 26.79 5.20
CA GLY A 311 10.20 27.59 4.83
C GLY A 311 11.29 27.34 5.86
N GLU A 312 12.42 26.79 5.46
CA GLU A 312 13.61 26.80 6.28
C GLU A 312 13.86 28.26 6.62
N LYS A 313 13.61 28.61 7.88
CA LYS A 313 14.15 29.85 8.41
C LYS A 313 15.67 29.64 8.44
N VAL A 314 16.32 30.20 7.44
CA VAL A 314 17.77 30.39 7.39
C VAL A 314 18.21 31.20 8.59
#